data_73e7178f7063c26f7f18a8004ef4f7f3
#
_entry.id   73e7178f7063c26f7f18a8004ef4f7f3
#
_cell.length_a   1.000
_cell.length_b   1.000
_cell.length_c   1.000
_cell.angle_alpha   90.00
_cell.angle_beta   90.00
_cell.angle_gamma   90.00
#
_symmetry.space_group_name_H-M   'P 1'
#
loop_
_entity.id
_entity.type
_entity.pdbx_description
1 polymer ?
#
loop_
_entity_poly.entity_id
_entity_poly.type
_entity_poly.pdbx_seq_one_letter_code
_entity_poly.pdbx_strand_id
1 'polypeptide(L)'
;MMSKDTNAVPGSNERTQSEQIDLIDIIQQLWAGKKIISLFVVICLILGATYAFTAQEKWSSTAIVTLPDSGQVSAYTQAENVLYPNTPSLAGDIQSSFFNRFQGGLAAKSLQLQNQDKSEILTSEPLSKERPDQLKIMYTGNTPQEAELKLTEYLKTIDRNIVTDIGGDLDANINARKRELQASISSLEKVAQEKKNDHLKVLNQALAIAKQSQIVKPSLDNSSVTTNDTLFALGSDALSAMIQNYNDAPLPHNVDYYSTVQNLLAVQSLDDDKRVISTFRYIMKPTLPVRKDSPKRLVILVLSILIGGALGAGVVLLKRK
;
A
#
# COMPACT_ATOMS: atom_id res chain seq x y z
N MET A 1 -47.28 -48.14 -94.32
CA MET A 1 -46.87 -49.43 -93.74
C MET A 1 -46.53 -49.22 -92.29
N MET A 2 -47.33 -49.81 -91.41
CA MET A 2 -47.08 -50.38 -90.12
C MET A 2 -46.47 -49.41 -89.04
N SER A 3 -47.30 -49.08 -88.07
CA SER A 3 -47.66 -49.86 -86.86
C SER A 3 -46.51 -49.83 -85.83
N LYS A 4 -46.63 -49.32 -84.63
CA LYS A 4 -47.34 -49.85 -83.45
C LYS A 4 -47.00 -48.98 -82.21
N ASP A 5 -48.03 -48.66 -81.52
CA ASP A 5 -48.27 -48.63 -80.09
C ASP A 5 -47.13 -49.02 -79.13
N THR A 6 -46.96 -48.31 -78.01
CA THR A 6 -47.27 -48.92 -76.72
C THR A 6 -46.96 -48.01 -75.53
N ASN A 7 -48.00 -47.78 -74.78
CA ASN A 7 -48.07 -47.63 -73.31
C ASN A 7 -47.24 -46.65 -72.51
N ALA A 8 -47.93 -45.68 -71.99
CA ALA A 8 -47.64 -44.90 -70.80
C ALA A 8 -47.79 -45.72 -69.51
N VAL A 9 -46.83 -45.63 -68.65
CA VAL A 9 -46.96 -46.01 -67.22
C VAL A 9 -46.91 -44.69 -66.41
N PRO A 10 -47.94 -44.43 -65.57
CA PRO A 10 -47.89 -43.26 -64.73
C PRO A 10 -46.98 -43.50 -63.52
N GLY A 11 -45.83 -42.85 -63.51
CA GLY A 11 -44.97 -42.75 -62.38
C GLY A 11 -45.67 -41.95 -61.26
N SER A 12 -45.88 -42.53 -60.12
CA SER A 12 -46.36 -41.95 -58.88
C SER A 12 -45.38 -40.90 -58.43
N ASN A 13 -45.76 -39.66 -58.54
CA ASN A 13 -45.13 -38.55 -57.82
C ASN A 13 -45.53 -38.68 -56.35
N GLU A 14 -44.74 -39.36 -55.55
CA GLU A 14 -44.67 -39.11 -54.10
C GLU A 14 -44.05 -37.78 -53.92
N ARG A 15 -44.88 -36.73 -53.80
CA ARG A 15 -44.52 -35.45 -53.22
C ARG A 15 -44.26 -35.73 -51.77
N THR A 16 -43.00 -35.78 -51.38
CA THR A 16 -42.56 -35.47 -50.03
C THR A 16 -43.07 -34.07 -49.69
N GLN A 17 -44.20 -33.98 -49.03
CA GLN A 17 -44.62 -32.78 -48.32
C GLN A 17 -43.57 -32.56 -47.23
N SER A 18 -42.57 -31.75 -47.53
CA SER A 18 -41.85 -31.03 -46.50
C SER A 18 -42.90 -30.27 -45.72
N GLU A 19 -43.13 -30.64 -44.46
CA GLU A 19 -43.92 -29.83 -43.51
C GLU A 19 -43.27 -28.45 -43.43
N GLN A 20 -43.72 -27.53 -44.28
CA GLN A 20 -43.44 -26.12 -44.11
C GLN A 20 -44.24 -25.73 -42.86
N ILE A 21 -43.52 -25.59 -41.77
CA ILE A 21 -44.05 -25.02 -40.53
C ILE A 21 -44.53 -23.61 -40.85
N ASP A 22 -45.83 -23.45 -41.08
CA ASP A 22 -46.40 -22.19 -41.43
C ASP A 22 -46.39 -21.33 -40.13
N LEU A 23 -45.61 -20.21 -40.14
CA LEU A 23 -45.52 -19.29 -39.01
C LEU A 23 -46.89 -18.80 -38.56
N ILE A 24 -47.84 -18.73 -39.48
CA ILE A 24 -49.21 -18.31 -39.21
C ILE A 24 -49.93 -19.36 -38.35
N ASP A 25 -49.76 -20.65 -38.62
CA ASP A 25 -50.33 -21.74 -37.83
C ASP A 25 -49.80 -21.74 -36.37
N ILE A 26 -48.49 -21.44 -36.17
CA ILE A 26 -47.88 -21.30 -34.85
C ILE A 26 -48.56 -20.15 -34.08
N ILE A 27 -48.75 -19.00 -34.71
CA ILE A 27 -49.36 -17.82 -34.09
C ILE A 27 -50.82 -18.13 -33.72
N GLN A 28 -51.59 -18.75 -34.60
CA GLN A 28 -52.98 -19.13 -34.31
C GLN A 28 -53.10 -20.13 -33.15
N GLN A 29 -52.17 -21.08 -33.08
CA GLN A 29 -52.11 -22.06 -32.00
C GLN A 29 -51.76 -21.42 -30.65
N LEU A 30 -50.82 -20.49 -30.63
CA LEU A 30 -50.49 -19.70 -29.44
C LEU A 30 -51.69 -18.85 -28.97
N TRP A 31 -52.44 -18.29 -29.91
CA TRP A 31 -53.68 -17.54 -29.59
C TRP A 31 -54.77 -18.46 -29.01
N ALA A 32 -54.95 -19.66 -29.53
CA ALA A 32 -55.89 -20.66 -29.01
C ALA A 32 -55.50 -21.13 -27.59
N GLY A 33 -54.18 -21.23 -27.34
CA GLY A 33 -53.57 -21.62 -26.04
C GLY A 33 -53.39 -20.52 -25.02
N LYS A 34 -53.91 -19.27 -25.28
CA LYS A 34 -53.67 -18.09 -24.42
C LYS A 34 -54.03 -18.32 -22.94
N LYS A 35 -55.00 -19.11 -22.60
CA LYS A 35 -55.37 -19.45 -21.21
C LYS A 35 -54.24 -20.24 -20.49
N ILE A 36 -53.62 -21.17 -21.20
CA ILE A 36 -52.50 -22.00 -20.67
C ILE A 36 -51.26 -21.13 -20.50
N ILE A 37 -50.95 -20.31 -21.50
CA ILE A 37 -49.83 -19.36 -21.44
C ILE A 37 -49.99 -18.38 -20.27
N SER A 38 -51.22 -17.79 -20.14
CA SER A 38 -51.55 -16.88 -19.04
C SER A 38 -51.37 -17.53 -17.66
N LEU A 39 -51.82 -18.81 -17.52
CA LEU A 39 -51.68 -19.56 -16.28
C LEU A 39 -50.20 -19.75 -15.90
N PHE A 40 -49.32 -20.12 -16.85
CA PHE A 40 -47.88 -20.27 -16.61
C PHE A 40 -47.23 -18.94 -16.27
N VAL A 41 -47.58 -17.85 -16.96
CA VAL A 41 -47.10 -16.50 -16.66
C VAL A 41 -47.47 -16.12 -15.24
N VAL A 42 -48.72 -16.32 -14.81
CA VAL A 42 -49.18 -15.99 -13.45
C VAL A 42 -48.41 -16.80 -12.38
N ILE A 43 -48.23 -18.11 -12.61
CA ILE A 43 -47.47 -18.96 -11.67
C ILE A 43 -46.00 -18.49 -11.57
N CYS A 44 -45.32 -18.23 -12.69
CA CYS A 44 -43.93 -17.74 -12.70
C CYS A 44 -43.85 -16.35 -12.08
N LEU A 45 -44.85 -15.50 -12.27
CA LEU A 45 -44.88 -14.16 -11.69
C LEU A 45 -45.06 -14.23 -10.17
N ILE A 46 -45.92 -15.09 -9.63
CA ILE A 46 -46.05 -15.32 -8.18
C ILE A 46 -44.72 -15.83 -7.59
N LEU A 47 -44.05 -16.82 -8.22
CA LEU A 47 -42.78 -17.32 -7.76
C LEU A 47 -41.69 -16.24 -7.81
N GLY A 48 -41.60 -15.47 -8.89
CA GLY A 48 -40.67 -14.36 -9.05
C GLY A 48 -40.92 -13.23 -8.05
N ALA A 49 -42.20 -12.89 -7.79
CA ALA A 49 -42.56 -11.91 -6.77
C ALA A 49 -42.16 -12.38 -5.37
N THR A 50 -42.48 -13.64 -5.01
CA THR A 50 -42.09 -14.23 -3.72
C THR A 50 -40.57 -14.15 -3.54
N TYR A 51 -39.80 -14.54 -4.53
CA TYR A 51 -38.34 -14.40 -4.49
C TYR A 51 -37.90 -12.95 -4.36
N ALA A 52 -38.45 -12.02 -5.14
CA ALA A 52 -38.09 -10.60 -5.11
C ALA A 52 -38.36 -9.90 -3.77
N PHE A 53 -39.31 -10.40 -2.98
CA PHE A 53 -39.66 -9.86 -1.65
C PHE A 53 -38.97 -10.59 -0.51
N THR A 54 -38.57 -11.86 -0.68
CA THR A 54 -37.89 -12.64 0.38
C THR A 54 -36.38 -12.61 0.26
N ALA A 55 -35.83 -12.31 -0.93
CA ALA A 55 -34.38 -12.23 -1.12
C ALA A 55 -33.76 -11.11 -0.30
N GLN A 56 -32.63 -11.41 0.33
CA GLN A 56 -31.88 -10.49 1.18
C GLN A 56 -31.42 -9.26 0.40
N GLU A 57 -31.73 -8.09 0.92
CA GLU A 57 -31.30 -6.83 0.31
C GLU A 57 -29.79 -6.63 0.48
N LYS A 58 -29.15 -6.09 -0.56
CA LYS A 58 -27.73 -5.75 -0.56
C LYS A 58 -27.55 -4.28 -0.88
N TRP A 59 -26.64 -3.66 -0.12
CA TRP A 59 -26.39 -2.24 -0.14
C TRP A 59 -24.89 -1.99 -0.22
N SER A 60 -24.40 -1.21 -1.19
CA SER A 60 -22.98 -0.92 -1.33
C SER A 60 -22.67 0.51 -0.90
N SER A 61 -21.80 0.63 0.10
CA SER A 61 -21.15 1.88 0.45
C SER A 61 -19.90 2.05 -0.41
N THR A 62 -19.63 3.29 -0.83
CA THR A 62 -18.49 3.63 -1.69
C THR A 62 -17.67 4.72 -1.04
N ALA A 63 -16.34 4.55 -1.07
CA ALA A 63 -15.36 5.57 -0.73
C ALA A 63 -14.40 5.78 -1.90
N ILE A 64 -13.85 7.00 -2.04
CA ILE A 64 -12.78 7.29 -2.98
C ILE A 64 -11.61 7.85 -2.18
N VAL A 65 -10.45 7.23 -2.36
CA VAL A 65 -9.21 7.61 -1.68
C VAL A 65 -8.09 7.88 -2.69
N THR A 66 -7.10 8.63 -2.27
CA THR A 66 -5.89 8.93 -3.04
C THR A 66 -4.66 8.96 -2.12
N LEU A 67 -3.49 9.22 -2.68
CA LEU A 67 -2.26 9.41 -1.92
C LEU A 67 -2.47 10.38 -0.74
N PRO A 68 -1.77 10.17 0.38
CA PRO A 68 -1.80 11.12 1.49
C PRO A 68 -1.24 12.49 1.05
N ASP A 69 -1.69 13.56 1.68
CA ASP A 69 -1.10 14.89 1.42
C ASP A 69 0.32 14.97 2.00
N SER A 70 1.15 15.86 1.44
CA SER A 70 2.52 16.08 1.92
C SER A 70 2.58 16.41 3.42
N GLY A 71 1.60 17.13 3.94
CA GLY A 71 1.47 17.41 5.38
C GLY A 71 1.24 16.16 6.23
N GLN A 72 0.54 15.14 5.70
CA GLN A 72 0.27 13.88 6.40
C GLN A 72 1.49 12.95 6.50
N VAL A 73 2.52 13.18 5.68
CA VAL A 73 3.77 12.42 5.69
C VAL A 73 4.98 13.26 6.11
N SER A 74 4.79 14.56 6.39
CA SER A 74 5.88 15.52 6.63
C SER A 74 6.76 15.13 7.81
N ALA A 75 6.18 14.72 8.93
CA ALA A 75 6.92 14.30 10.12
C ALA A 75 7.79 13.07 9.85
N TYR A 76 7.28 12.10 9.08
CA TYR A 76 8.06 10.94 8.64
C TYR A 76 9.19 11.36 7.69
N THR A 77 8.89 12.19 6.69
CA THR A 77 9.89 12.70 5.74
C THR A 77 11.01 13.46 6.44
N GLN A 78 10.69 14.28 7.43
CA GLN A 78 11.69 15.00 8.25
C GLN A 78 12.55 14.02 9.05
N ALA A 79 11.94 13.03 9.68
CA ALA A 79 12.69 12.01 10.42
C ALA A 79 13.66 11.23 9.51
N GLU A 80 13.21 10.78 8.35
CA GLU A 80 14.06 10.13 7.34
C GLU A 80 15.24 11.02 6.92
N ASN A 81 15.01 12.31 6.68
CA ASN A 81 16.06 13.25 6.28
C ASN A 81 17.07 13.53 7.41
N VAL A 82 16.66 13.46 8.66
CA VAL A 82 17.57 13.53 9.81
C VAL A 82 18.38 12.24 9.96
N LEU A 83 17.75 11.08 9.72
CA LEU A 83 18.45 9.79 9.78
C LEU A 83 19.47 9.63 8.64
N TYR A 84 19.13 10.12 7.45
CA TYR A 84 19.91 9.92 6.21
C TYR A 84 20.15 11.24 5.47
N PRO A 85 20.94 12.15 6.05
CA PRO A 85 21.13 13.52 5.50
C PRO A 85 21.78 13.52 4.11
N ASN A 86 22.53 12.48 3.76
CA ASN A 86 23.21 12.36 2.46
C ASN A 86 22.31 11.78 1.35
N THR A 87 21.17 11.23 1.69
CA THR A 87 20.19 10.63 0.76
C THR A 87 18.79 11.05 1.17
N PRO A 88 18.44 12.34 1.01
CA PRO A 88 17.16 12.85 1.47
C PRO A 88 16.01 12.20 0.72
N SER A 89 15.02 11.75 1.46
CA SER A 89 13.78 11.20 0.91
C SER A 89 12.87 12.31 0.42
N LEU A 90 12.28 12.12 -0.77
CA LEU A 90 11.29 13.03 -1.31
C LEU A 90 9.89 12.70 -0.75
N ALA A 91 9.12 13.71 -0.40
CA ALA A 91 7.76 13.54 0.11
C ALA A 91 6.87 12.72 -0.85
N GLY A 92 7.03 12.89 -2.16
CA GLY A 92 6.28 12.14 -3.17
C GLY A 92 6.56 10.64 -3.17
N ASP A 93 7.80 10.24 -2.92
CA ASP A 93 8.19 8.83 -2.85
C ASP A 93 7.58 8.16 -1.60
N ILE A 94 7.60 8.90 -0.48
CA ILE A 94 6.99 8.45 0.78
C ILE A 94 5.47 8.34 0.64
N GLN A 95 4.81 9.35 0.05
CA GLN A 95 3.37 9.31 -0.24
C GLN A 95 3.00 8.06 -1.06
N SER A 96 3.76 7.79 -2.12
CA SER A 96 3.56 6.63 -3.00
C SER A 96 3.80 5.32 -2.25
N SER A 97 4.85 5.23 -1.45
CA SER A 97 5.17 4.05 -0.63
C SER A 97 4.07 3.73 0.37
N PHE A 98 3.56 4.74 1.09
CA PHE A 98 2.49 4.58 2.07
C PHE A 98 1.19 4.15 1.42
N PHE A 99 0.84 4.76 0.30
CA PHE A 99 -0.35 4.40 -0.45
C PHE A 99 -0.27 2.98 -1.04
N ASN A 100 0.89 2.56 -1.52
CA ASN A 100 1.11 1.19 -1.97
C ASN A 100 0.95 0.16 -0.83
N ARG A 101 1.47 0.45 0.37
CA ARG A 101 1.22 -0.38 1.57
C ARG A 101 -0.27 -0.45 1.89
N PHE A 102 -0.99 0.68 1.79
CA PHE A 102 -2.44 0.70 1.99
C PHE A 102 -3.19 -0.16 0.96
N GLN A 103 -2.83 -0.07 -0.32
CA GLN A 103 -3.40 -0.92 -1.38
C GLN A 103 -3.18 -2.41 -1.09
N GLY A 104 -1.96 -2.78 -0.67
CA GLY A 104 -1.63 -4.14 -0.28
C GLY A 104 -2.46 -4.64 0.90
N GLY A 105 -2.60 -3.81 1.95
CA GLY A 105 -3.44 -4.09 3.11
C GLY A 105 -4.92 -4.26 2.75
N LEU A 106 -5.42 -3.42 1.84
CA LEU A 106 -6.78 -3.49 1.34
C LEU A 106 -7.03 -4.77 0.53
N ALA A 107 -6.10 -5.16 -0.34
CA ALA A 107 -6.18 -6.40 -1.10
C ALA A 107 -6.16 -7.63 -0.17
N ALA A 108 -5.26 -7.64 0.82
CA ALA A 108 -5.20 -8.71 1.82
C ALA A 108 -6.50 -8.82 2.62
N LYS A 109 -7.09 -7.68 3.04
CA LYS A 109 -8.38 -7.66 3.74
C LYS A 109 -9.52 -8.17 2.88
N SER A 110 -9.55 -7.79 1.59
CA SER A 110 -10.55 -8.29 0.62
C SER A 110 -10.49 -9.82 0.50
N LEU A 111 -9.29 -10.38 0.33
CA LEU A 111 -9.10 -11.84 0.27
C LEU A 111 -9.49 -12.53 1.57
N GLN A 112 -9.14 -11.94 2.73
CA GLN A 112 -9.54 -12.47 4.05
C GLN A 112 -11.07 -12.55 4.18
N LEU A 113 -11.79 -11.50 3.77
CA LEU A 113 -13.25 -11.42 3.87
C LEU A 113 -13.95 -12.41 2.91
N GLN A 114 -13.39 -12.65 1.74
CA GLN A 114 -13.90 -13.64 0.78
C GLN A 114 -13.74 -15.09 1.28
N ASN A 115 -12.74 -15.34 2.11
CA ASN A 115 -12.39 -16.69 2.58
C ASN A 115 -13.02 -17.02 3.95
N GLN A 116 -14.10 -16.32 4.35
CA GLN A 116 -14.87 -16.60 5.58
C GLN A 116 -16.14 -17.39 5.28
N ASP A 117 -16.68 -18.11 6.28
CA ASP A 117 -17.94 -18.87 6.18
C ASP A 117 -19.11 -18.03 5.66
N LYS A 118 -19.17 -16.76 6.08
CA LYS A 118 -20.03 -15.73 5.47
C LYS A 118 -19.15 -14.77 4.68
N SER A 119 -19.01 -15.06 3.41
CA SER A 119 -18.24 -14.23 2.48
C SER A 119 -18.79 -12.81 2.46
N GLU A 120 -17.91 -11.85 2.75
CA GLU A 120 -18.18 -10.41 2.63
C GLU A 120 -17.50 -9.87 1.36
N ILE A 121 -18.12 -8.89 0.72
CA ILE A 121 -17.63 -8.35 -0.55
C ILE A 121 -17.03 -6.96 -0.29
N LEU A 122 -15.70 -6.92 -0.27
CA LEU A 122 -14.91 -5.68 -0.30
C LEU A 122 -14.13 -5.65 -1.61
N THR A 123 -14.35 -4.62 -2.43
CA THR A 123 -13.68 -4.45 -3.71
C THR A 123 -12.96 -3.12 -3.78
N SER A 124 -11.84 -3.10 -4.50
CA SER A 124 -11.11 -1.88 -4.82
C SER A 124 -10.72 -1.88 -6.29
N GLU A 125 -10.95 -0.78 -6.95
CA GLU A 125 -10.59 -0.58 -8.36
C GLU A 125 -10.06 0.84 -8.57
N PRO A 126 -9.14 1.08 -9.50
CA PRO A 126 -8.76 2.43 -9.88
C PRO A 126 -9.98 3.22 -10.35
N LEU A 127 -10.09 4.48 -9.95
CA LEU A 127 -11.21 5.35 -10.35
C LEU A 127 -11.26 5.55 -11.86
N SER A 128 -10.07 5.67 -12.49
CA SER A 128 -9.90 5.65 -13.95
C SER A 128 -8.53 5.08 -14.32
N LYS A 129 -8.39 4.64 -15.59
CA LYS A 129 -7.09 4.13 -16.10
C LYS A 129 -6.01 5.21 -16.14
N GLU A 130 -6.39 6.48 -16.25
CA GLU A 130 -5.49 7.63 -16.31
C GLU A 130 -5.03 8.09 -14.93
N ARG A 131 -5.73 7.68 -13.86
CA ARG A 131 -5.44 8.03 -12.47
C ARG A 131 -5.42 6.79 -11.57
N PRO A 132 -4.37 5.97 -11.68
CA PRO A 132 -4.23 4.76 -10.87
C PRO A 132 -3.97 5.06 -9.39
N ASP A 133 -3.61 6.30 -9.08
CA ASP A 133 -3.42 6.87 -7.75
C ASP A 133 -4.73 7.18 -6.99
N GLN A 134 -5.89 7.02 -7.66
CA GLN A 134 -7.21 7.18 -7.07
C GLN A 134 -7.95 5.85 -7.07
N LEU A 135 -8.34 5.39 -5.87
CA LEU A 135 -9.05 4.13 -5.70
C LEU A 135 -10.49 4.38 -5.31
N LYS A 136 -11.40 3.71 -6.01
CA LYS A 136 -12.78 3.52 -5.61
C LYS A 136 -12.88 2.22 -4.84
N ILE A 137 -13.33 2.29 -3.59
CA ILE A 137 -13.45 1.16 -2.68
C ILE A 137 -14.93 1.00 -2.36
N MET A 138 -15.44 -0.23 -2.48
CA MET A 138 -16.84 -0.55 -2.21
C MET A 138 -16.94 -1.73 -1.25
N TYR A 139 -17.85 -1.63 -0.29
CA TYR A 139 -18.25 -2.71 0.58
C TYR A 139 -19.76 -2.95 0.49
N THR A 140 -20.15 -4.21 0.36
CA THR A 140 -21.56 -4.60 0.23
C THR A 140 -22.03 -5.25 1.53
N GLY A 141 -22.97 -4.58 2.21
CA GLY A 141 -23.64 -5.04 3.44
C GLY A 141 -25.11 -5.36 3.22
N ASN A 142 -25.79 -5.78 4.29
CA ASN A 142 -27.20 -6.16 4.27
C ASN A 142 -28.12 -4.97 4.57
N THR A 143 -27.57 -3.90 5.17
CA THR A 143 -28.28 -2.64 5.41
C THR A 143 -27.40 -1.47 4.99
N PRO A 144 -28.00 -0.28 4.69
CA PRO A 144 -27.24 0.92 4.35
C PRO A 144 -26.22 1.31 5.43
N GLN A 145 -26.65 1.26 6.69
CA GLN A 145 -25.83 1.65 7.84
C GLN A 145 -24.68 0.66 8.06
N GLU A 146 -24.95 -0.64 7.95
CA GLU A 146 -23.92 -1.67 8.03
C GLU A 146 -22.85 -1.47 6.96
N ALA A 147 -23.26 -1.21 5.71
CA ALA A 147 -22.32 -1.02 4.60
C ALA A 147 -21.40 0.17 4.83
N GLU A 148 -21.93 1.33 5.28
CA GLU A 148 -21.14 2.52 5.60
C GLU A 148 -20.20 2.31 6.79
N LEU A 149 -20.72 1.77 7.89
CA LEU A 149 -19.95 1.56 9.12
C LEU A 149 -18.81 0.57 8.91
N LYS A 150 -19.06 -0.59 8.31
CA LYS A 150 -18.03 -1.60 8.05
C LYS A 150 -16.96 -1.09 7.09
N LEU A 151 -17.35 -0.39 6.01
CA LEU A 151 -16.37 0.21 5.11
C LEU A 151 -15.48 1.20 5.86
N THR A 152 -16.07 2.05 6.70
CA THR A 152 -15.35 3.03 7.51
C THR A 152 -14.38 2.34 8.49
N GLU A 153 -14.84 1.28 9.15
CA GLU A 153 -14.05 0.51 10.12
C GLU A 153 -12.87 -0.19 9.43
N TYR A 154 -13.10 -0.84 8.29
CA TYR A 154 -12.04 -1.54 7.57
C TYR A 154 -10.96 -0.57 7.09
N LEU A 155 -11.34 0.56 6.49
CA LEU A 155 -10.38 1.57 6.05
C LEU A 155 -9.55 2.13 7.21
N LYS A 156 -10.19 2.45 8.34
CA LYS A 156 -9.49 2.94 9.54
C LYS A 156 -8.57 1.87 10.16
N THR A 157 -9.00 0.62 10.17
CA THR A 157 -8.20 -0.48 10.75
C THR A 157 -6.98 -0.76 9.90
N ILE A 158 -7.12 -0.80 8.58
CA ILE A 158 -6.01 -0.98 7.64
C ILE A 158 -5.00 0.17 7.80
N ASP A 159 -5.48 1.43 7.78
CA ASP A 159 -4.61 2.61 7.96
C ASP A 159 -3.85 2.55 9.28
N ARG A 160 -4.56 2.30 10.39
CA ARG A 160 -3.94 2.20 11.73
C ARG A 160 -2.87 1.12 11.81
N ASN A 161 -3.14 -0.06 11.29
CA ASN A 161 -2.18 -1.17 11.34
C ASN A 161 -0.89 -0.79 10.58
N ILE A 162 -1.04 -0.25 9.37
CA ILE A 162 0.10 0.14 8.54
C ILE A 162 0.87 1.32 9.18
N VAL A 163 0.16 2.32 9.73
CA VAL A 163 0.79 3.43 10.46
C VAL A 163 1.57 2.92 11.68
N THR A 164 1.03 1.93 12.39
CA THR A 164 1.73 1.29 13.52
C THR A 164 3.00 0.58 13.05
N ASP A 165 2.94 -0.17 11.96
CA ASP A 165 4.09 -0.88 11.40
C ASP A 165 5.16 0.11 10.91
N ILE A 166 4.76 1.16 10.17
CA ILE A 166 5.66 2.22 9.70
C ILE A 166 6.32 2.96 10.87
N GLY A 167 5.55 3.26 11.92
CA GLY A 167 6.07 3.89 13.14
C GLY A 167 7.10 3.00 13.84
N GLY A 168 6.82 1.71 13.97
CA GLY A 168 7.74 0.74 14.55
C GLY A 168 9.03 0.58 13.74
N ASP A 169 8.94 0.54 12.41
CA ASP A 169 10.11 0.51 11.52
C ASP A 169 10.98 1.77 11.71
N LEU A 170 10.34 2.95 11.76
CA LEU A 170 11.05 4.21 11.96
C LEU A 170 11.72 4.29 13.33
N ASP A 171 11.06 3.87 14.40
CA ASP A 171 11.64 3.84 15.74
C ASP A 171 12.83 2.86 15.83
N ALA A 172 12.75 1.73 15.14
CA ALA A 172 13.87 0.80 15.03
C ALA A 172 15.07 1.44 14.31
N ASN A 173 14.84 2.17 13.22
CA ASN A 173 15.87 2.89 12.47
C ASN A 173 16.49 4.02 13.30
N ILE A 174 15.68 4.81 14.03
CA ILE A 174 16.16 5.85 14.96
C ILE A 174 17.10 5.20 16.00
N ASN A 175 16.68 4.13 16.64
CA ASN A 175 17.47 3.45 17.66
C ASN A 175 18.76 2.83 17.09
N ALA A 176 18.71 2.29 15.87
CA ALA A 176 19.91 1.78 15.19
C ALA A 176 20.89 2.91 14.90
N ARG A 177 20.42 4.04 14.38
CA ARG A 177 21.25 5.20 14.06
C ARG A 177 21.86 5.84 15.31
N LYS A 178 21.12 5.91 16.43
CA LYS A 178 21.68 6.36 17.73
C LYS A 178 22.85 5.50 18.16
N ARG A 179 22.69 4.17 18.14
CA ARG A 179 23.79 3.24 18.51
C ARG A 179 25.01 3.39 17.59
N GLU A 180 24.79 3.54 16.30
CA GLU A 180 25.86 3.76 15.32
C GLU A 180 26.65 5.06 15.63
N LEU A 181 25.94 6.18 15.83
CA LEU A 181 26.57 7.46 16.13
C LEU A 181 27.30 7.44 17.49
N GLN A 182 26.74 6.79 18.51
CA GLN A 182 27.39 6.61 19.82
C GLN A 182 28.67 5.78 19.70
N ALA A 183 28.65 4.71 18.92
CA ALA A 183 29.82 3.89 18.66
C ALA A 183 30.92 4.68 17.89
N SER A 184 30.50 5.51 16.92
CA SER A 184 31.39 6.40 16.17
C SER A 184 32.07 7.42 17.09
N ILE A 185 31.29 8.10 17.99
CA ILE A 185 31.83 9.04 18.99
C ILE A 185 32.87 8.34 19.88
N SER A 186 32.52 7.15 20.42
CA SER A 186 33.47 6.39 21.27
C SER A 186 34.75 6.02 20.52
N SER A 187 34.65 5.69 19.23
CA SER A 187 35.82 5.39 18.39
C SER A 187 36.67 6.66 18.18
N LEU A 188 36.05 7.82 17.89
CA LEU A 188 36.75 9.09 17.72
C LEU A 188 37.45 9.53 19.01
N GLU A 189 36.83 9.33 20.17
CA GLU A 189 37.43 9.61 21.48
C GLU A 189 38.65 8.72 21.74
N LYS A 190 38.58 7.43 21.43
CA LYS A 190 39.72 6.50 21.54
C LYS A 190 40.89 6.96 20.65
N VAL A 191 40.59 7.31 19.39
CA VAL A 191 41.63 7.83 18.48
C VAL A 191 42.24 9.12 18.98
N ALA A 192 41.44 10.03 19.53
CA ALA A 192 41.94 11.26 20.14
C ALA A 192 42.84 10.98 21.37
N GLN A 193 42.43 10.02 22.21
CA GLN A 193 43.23 9.59 23.36
C GLN A 193 44.57 8.96 22.94
N GLU A 194 44.56 8.10 21.90
CA GLU A 194 45.79 7.51 21.37
C GLU A 194 46.74 8.57 20.81
N LYS A 195 46.20 9.53 20.03
CA LYS A 195 47.01 10.68 19.54
C LYS A 195 47.60 11.49 20.68
N LYS A 196 46.85 11.74 21.77
CA LYS A 196 47.34 12.42 22.97
C LYS A 196 48.48 11.66 23.61
N ASN A 197 48.32 10.34 23.78
CA ASN A 197 49.33 9.44 24.36
C ASN A 197 50.59 9.38 23.51
N ASP A 198 50.47 9.29 22.18
CA ASP A 198 51.62 9.25 21.27
C ASP A 198 52.39 10.57 21.32
N HIS A 199 51.68 11.72 21.34
CA HIS A 199 52.33 13.02 21.46
C HIS A 199 53.07 13.17 22.81
N LEU A 200 52.45 12.73 23.92
CA LEU A 200 53.11 12.71 25.23
C LEU A 200 54.34 11.79 25.23
N LYS A 201 54.31 10.63 24.52
CA LYS A 201 55.43 9.77 24.37
C LYS A 201 56.60 10.46 23.65
N VAL A 202 56.32 11.17 22.55
CA VAL A 202 57.33 11.97 21.84
C VAL A 202 57.94 13.05 22.73
N LEU A 203 57.11 13.80 23.48
CA LEU A 203 57.58 14.82 24.41
C LEU A 203 58.46 14.19 25.53
N ASN A 204 58.08 13.07 26.10
CA ASN A 204 58.87 12.38 27.12
C ASN A 204 60.18 11.83 26.57
N GLN A 205 60.25 11.36 25.34
CA GLN A 205 61.49 10.98 24.67
C GLN A 205 62.39 12.16 24.46
N ALA A 206 61.86 13.28 23.97
CA ALA A 206 62.62 14.54 23.82
C ALA A 206 63.15 15.04 25.17
N LEU A 207 62.36 14.98 26.26
CA LEU A 207 62.78 15.33 27.62
C LEU A 207 63.94 14.43 28.11
N ALA A 208 63.90 13.14 27.85
CA ALA A 208 64.94 12.21 28.19
C ALA A 208 66.27 12.59 27.50
N ILE A 209 66.23 12.89 26.19
CA ILE A 209 67.38 13.33 25.41
C ILE A 209 67.91 14.66 25.95
N ALA A 210 67.08 15.68 26.22
CA ALA A 210 67.44 16.95 26.74
C ALA A 210 68.16 16.84 28.11
N LYS A 211 67.64 16.00 29.01
CA LYS A 211 68.27 15.70 30.32
C LYS A 211 69.62 15.01 30.17
N GLN A 212 69.72 14.02 29.30
CA GLN A 212 70.95 13.28 29.05
C GLN A 212 72.03 14.19 28.43
N SER A 213 71.63 15.12 27.56
CA SER A 213 72.48 16.11 26.92
C SER A 213 72.73 17.37 27.76
N GLN A 214 72.21 17.46 28.99
CA GLN A 214 72.30 18.57 29.91
C GLN A 214 71.78 19.91 29.34
N ILE A 215 70.83 19.84 28.38
CA ILE A 215 70.16 21.00 27.79
C ILE A 215 69.00 21.40 28.70
N VAL A 216 69.18 22.43 29.54
CA VAL A 216 68.16 22.90 30.50
C VAL A 216 67.28 23.97 29.89
N LYS A 217 67.87 24.92 29.16
CA LYS A 217 67.19 26.04 28.51
C LYS A 217 67.19 25.90 26.99
N PRO A 218 66.28 26.52 26.24
CA PRO A 218 66.25 26.48 24.79
C PRO A 218 67.61 26.86 24.19
N SER A 219 68.13 25.96 23.30
CA SER A 219 69.36 26.20 22.56
C SER A 219 69.12 26.50 21.08
N LEU A 220 67.86 26.68 20.68
CA LEU A 220 67.47 26.98 19.30
C LEU A 220 67.46 28.50 19.08
N ASP A 221 68.09 28.96 18.00
CA ASP A 221 67.85 30.30 17.47
C ASP A 221 66.40 30.45 16.98
N ASN A 222 65.81 31.63 17.12
CA ASN A 222 64.38 31.95 16.83
C ASN A 222 63.94 31.60 15.40
N SER A 223 64.78 31.08 14.52
CA SER A 223 64.52 30.75 13.12
C SER A 223 64.51 29.23 12.81
N SER A 224 64.80 28.37 13.78
CA SER A 224 64.84 26.94 13.52
C SER A 224 63.45 26.32 13.68
N VAL A 225 62.99 25.60 12.62
CA VAL A 225 61.70 24.87 12.62
C VAL A 225 61.81 23.71 13.62
N THR A 226 61.01 23.76 14.66
CA THR A 226 60.92 22.69 15.65
C THR A 226 60.15 21.48 15.05
N THR A 227 60.91 20.39 14.76
CA THR A 227 60.33 19.11 14.33
C THR A 227 60.37 18.14 15.51
N ASN A 228 59.70 16.99 15.40
CA ASN A 228 59.76 15.96 16.43
C ASN A 228 61.20 15.54 16.77
N ASP A 229 62.10 15.55 15.79
CA ASP A 229 63.50 15.16 15.95
C ASP A 229 64.36 16.23 16.66
N THR A 230 63.91 17.47 16.70
CA THR A 230 64.64 18.61 17.31
C THR A 230 64.01 19.14 18.59
N LEU A 231 62.86 18.51 19.05
CA LEU A 231 62.15 18.94 20.27
C LEU A 231 63.07 18.98 21.51
N PHE A 232 64.07 18.12 21.64
CA PHE A 232 64.98 18.09 22.78
C PHE A 232 65.76 19.43 22.94
N ALA A 233 65.94 20.19 21.87
CA ALA A 233 66.63 21.47 21.89
C ALA A 233 65.85 22.59 22.59
N LEU A 234 64.53 22.37 22.89
CA LEU A 234 63.72 23.25 23.74
C LEU A 234 64.20 23.28 25.21
N GLY A 235 64.95 22.27 25.62
CA GLY A 235 65.44 22.11 26.99
C GLY A 235 64.47 21.42 27.95
N SER A 236 64.98 20.91 29.06
CA SER A 236 64.23 20.10 30.00
C SER A 236 63.14 20.88 30.71
N ASP A 237 63.32 22.19 30.97
CA ASP A 237 62.33 23.01 31.70
C ASP A 237 61.09 23.23 30.84
N ALA A 238 61.26 23.62 29.58
CA ALA A 238 60.16 23.84 28.64
C ALA A 238 59.43 22.54 28.33
N LEU A 239 60.10 21.43 28.08
CA LEU A 239 59.50 20.13 27.80
C LEU A 239 58.68 19.61 29.00
N SER A 240 59.18 19.81 30.26
CA SER A 240 58.46 19.39 31.44
C SER A 240 57.16 20.20 31.59
N ALA A 241 57.19 21.50 31.35
CA ALA A 241 55.99 22.35 31.35
C ALA A 241 55.00 21.97 30.22
N MET A 242 55.52 21.65 29.02
CA MET A 242 54.68 21.20 27.92
C MET A 242 53.98 19.88 28.25
N ILE A 243 54.67 18.89 28.83
CA ILE A 243 54.12 17.63 29.23
C ILE A 243 53.00 17.81 30.25
N GLN A 244 53.21 18.66 31.27
CA GLN A 244 52.20 18.93 32.28
C GLN A 244 50.98 19.59 31.66
N ASN A 245 51.14 20.64 30.88
CA ASN A 245 50.04 21.33 30.19
C ASN A 245 49.26 20.41 29.27
N TYR A 246 49.95 19.53 28.56
CA TYR A 246 49.28 18.60 27.61
C TYR A 246 48.53 17.47 28.32
N ASN A 247 49.04 17.02 29.50
CA ASN A 247 48.30 16.09 30.36
C ASN A 247 46.97 16.67 30.84
N ASP A 248 46.98 17.94 31.27
CA ASP A 248 45.83 18.62 31.83
C ASP A 248 44.86 19.14 30.74
N ALA A 249 45.31 19.26 29.49
CA ALA A 249 44.50 19.68 28.37
C ALA A 249 43.39 18.66 28.03
N PRO A 250 42.19 19.14 27.64
CA PRO A 250 41.12 18.25 27.14
C PRO A 250 41.55 17.47 25.89
N LEU A 251 40.83 16.39 25.56
CA LEU A 251 41.10 15.60 24.36
C LEU A 251 41.02 16.48 23.09
N PRO A 252 41.97 16.36 22.17
CA PRO A 252 41.94 17.11 20.92
C PRO A 252 40.96 16.49 19.94
N HIS A 253 39.67 16.86 20.05
CA HIS A 253 38.65 16.41 19.13
C HIS A 253 38.77 17.10 17.77
N ASN A 254 38.53 16.32 16.73
CA ASN A 254 38.50 16.79 15.34
C ASN A 254 37.07 17.26 14.95
N VAL A 255 36.92 17.78 13.72
CA VAL A 255 35.64 18.24 13.17
C VAL A 255 34.62 17.13 13.09
N ASP A 256 35.08 15.88 12.80
CA ASP A 256 34.21 14.70 12.67
C ASP A 256 33.53 14.34 13.99
N TYR A 257 34.24 14.53 15.12
CA TYR A 257 33.66 14.34 16.45
C TYR A 257 32.45 15.27 16.66
N TYR A 258 32.63 16.56 16.42
CA TYR A 258 31.57 17.57 16.65
C TYR A 258 30.39 17.35 15.68
N SER A 259 30.67 17.03 14.42
CA SER A 259 29.61 16.72 13.44
C SER A 259 28.83 15.47 13.82
N THR A 260 29.52 14.44 14.34
CA THR A 260 28.86 13.21 14.81
C THR A 260 27.99 13.45 16.05
N VAL A 261 28.50 14.28 17.00
CA VAL A 261 27.70 14.70 18.18
C VAL A 261 26.47 15.50 17.74
N GLN A 262 26.62 16.43 16.79
CA GLN A 262 25.49 17.21 16.25
C GLN A 262 24.45 16.29 15.61
N ASN A 263 24.87 15.31 14.83
CA ASN A 263 23.97 14.31 14.22
C ASN A 263 23.26 13.48 15.29
N LEU A 264 23.97 13.08 16.36
CA LEU A 264 23.35 12.33 17.46
C LEU A 264 22.27 13.16 18.16
N LEU A 265 22.53 14.43 18.44
CA LEU A 265 21.54 15.33 19.04
C LEU A 265 20.32 15.53 18.13
N ALA A 266 20.53 15.67 16.82
CA ALA A 266 19.45 15.77 15.85
C ALA A 266 18.58 14.49 15.82
N VAL A 267 19.21 13.31 15.85
CA VAL A 267 18.47 12.03 15.91
C VAL A 267 17.74 11.84 17.23
N GLN A 268 18.32 12.27 18.35
CA GLN A 268 17.67 12.23 19.68
C GLN A 268 16.43 13.11 19.74
N SER A 269 16.42 14.25 19.07
CA SER A 269 15.25 15.14 19.02
C SER A 269 14.03 14.56 18.33
N LEU A 270 14.19 13.46 17.57
CA LEU A 270 13.08 12.76 16.90
C LEU A 270 12.20 11.94 17.86
N ASP A 271 12.66 11.64 19.08
CA ASP A 271 11.90 10.79 20.03
C ASP A 271 10.64 11.49 20.56
N ASP A 272 10.66 12.81 20.70
CA ASP A 272 9.57 13.59 21.30
C ASP A 272 8.48 13.98 20.30
N ASP A 273 8.63 13.68 19.02
CA ASP A 273 7.74 14.18 17.97
C ASP A 273 6.52 13.25 17.82
N LYS A 274 5.31 13.76 18.13
CA LYS A 274 4.05 13.06 17.88
C LYS A 274 3.74 13.07 16.38
N ARG A 275 4.16 12.02 15.69
CA ARG A 275 4.01 11.88 14.25
C ARG A 275 2.57 11.55 13.90
N VAL A 276 1.87 12.51 13.31
CA VAL A 276 0.58 12.25 12.67
C VAL A 276 0.87 11.77 11.25
N ILE A 277 0.70 10.48 11.03
CA ILE A 277 0.91 9.81 9.74
C ILE A 277 -0.43 9.27 9.26
N SER A 278 -0.68 9.32 7.96
CA SER A 278 -1.80 8.64 7.31
C SER A 278 -1.33 8.06 5.98
N THR A 279 -1.87 6.90 5.62
CA THR A 279 -1.45 6.18 4.42
C THR A 279 -2.26 6.58 3.18
N PHE A 280 -3.35 7.30 3.37
CA PHE A 280 -4.20 7.80 2.30
C PHE A 280 -4.96 9.06 2.72
N ARG A 281 -5.56 9.73 1.74
CA ARG A 281 -6.50 10.83 1.93
C ARG A 281 -7.84 10.50 1.28
N TYR A 282 -8.95 10.85 1.94
CA TYR A 282 -10.28 10.75 1.33
C TYR A 282 -10.50 11.85 0.28
N ILE A 283 -10.87 11.46 -0.93
CA ILE A 283 -11.56 12.32 -1.89
C ILE A 283 -13.06 12.30 -1.56
N MET A 284 -13.61 11.09 -1.28
CA MET A 284 -14.98 10.89 -0.84
C MET A 284 -14.99 9.88 0.31
N LYS A 285 -15.54 10.26 1.45
CA LYS A 285 -15.71 9.36 2.60
C LYS A 285 -16.75 8.28 2.27
N PRO A 286 -16.75 7.14 2.99
CA PRO A 286 -17.79 6.13 2.86
C PRO A 286 -19.20 6.77 2.85
N THR A 287 -20.00 6.42 1.86
CA THR A 287 -21.33 6.98 1.66
C THR A 287 -22.39 6.07 2.23
N LEU A 288 -23.45 6.67 2.81
CA LEU A 288 -24.68 5.95 3.13
C LEU A 288 -25.45 5.67 1.82
N PRO A 289 -25.59 4.41 1.37
CA PRO A 289 -26.27 4.11 0.12
C PRO A 289 -27.79 4.42 0.22
N VAL A 290 -28.30 5.14 -0.78
CA VAL A 290 -29.71 5.50 -0.87
C VAL A 290 -30.51 4.49 -1.69
N ARG A 291 -29.85 3.73 -2.56
CA ARG A 291 -30.46 2.72 -3.43
C ARG A 291 -29.85 1.37 -3.18
N LYS A 292 -30.70 0.34 -3.13
CA LYS A 292 -30.24 -1.05 -3.00
C LYS A 292 -29.73 -1.58 -4.35
N ASP A 293 -28.68 -2.39 -4.29
CA ASP A 293 -28.09 -3.03 -5.46
C ASP A 293 -28.86 -4.27 -5.89
N SER A 294 -29.37 -5.03 -4.91
CA SER A 294 -30.09 -6.29 -5.12
C SER A 294 -31.18 -6.49 -4.05
N PRO A 295 -32.28 -7.18 -4.37
CA PRO A 295 -32.71 -7.62 -5.68
C PRO A 295 -33.30 -6.46 -6.54
N LYS A 296 -33.01 -6.49 -7.85
CA LYS A 296 -33.65 -5.58 -8.82
C LYS A 296 -35.05 -6.09 -9.13
N ARG A 297 -36.02 -5.77 -8.28
CA ARG A 297 -37.42 -6.30 -8.32
C ARG A 297 -38.03 -6.25 -9.69
N LEU A 298 -37.88 -5.14 -10.40
CA LEU A 298 -38.47 -4.96 -11.73
C LEU A 298 -37.87 -5.93 -12.77
N VAL A 299 -36.55 -6.17 -12.73
CA VAL A 299 -35.88 -7.11 -13.64
C VAL A 299 -36.35 -8.54 -13.38
N ILE A 300 -36.50 -8.92 -12.10
CA ILE A 300 -37.02 -10.26 -11.74
C ILE A 300 -38.43 -10.47 -12.25
N LEU A 301 -39.32 -9.49 -12.10
CA LEU A 301 -40.71 -9.58 -12.58
C LEU A 301 -40.77 -9.70 -14.11
N VAL A 302 -40.02 -8.87 -14.83
CA VAL A 302 -39.95 -8.95 -16.30
C VAL A 302 -39.42 -10.32 -16.76
N LEU A 303 -38.35 -10.80 -16.12
CA LEU A 303 -37.78 -12.12 -16.46
C LEU A 303 -38.76 -13.25 -16.16
N SER A 304 -39.52 -13.15 -15.07
CA SER A 304 -40.58 -14.13 -14.71
C SER A 304 -41.67 -14.21 -15.75
N ILE A 305 -42.09 -13.03 -16.30
CA ILE A 305 -43.08 -12.98 -17.40
C ILE A 305 -42.52 -13.66 -18.66
N LEU A 306 -41.27 -13.38 -19.03
CA LEU A 306 -40.66 -13.95 -20.21
C LEU A 306 -40.51 -15.49 -20.10
N ILE A 307 -40.05 -15.96 -18.94
CA ILE A 307 -39.90 -17.41 -18.67
C ILE A 307 -41.27 -18.08 -18.66
N GLY A 308 -42.26 -17.49 -17.97
CA GLY A 308 -43.64 -18.03 -17.94
C GLY A 308 -44.27 -18.09 -19.32
N GLY A 309 -44.07 -17.04 -20.15
CA GLY A 309 -44.51 -17.01 -21.54
C GLY A 309 -43.86 -18.06 -22.41
N ALA A 310 -42.56 -18.24 -22.31
CA ALA A 310 -41.80 -19.26 -23.06
C ALA A 310 -42.21 -20.69 -22.67
N LEU A 311 -42.37 -20.98 -21.37
CA LEU A 311 -42.83 -22.28 -20.88
C LEU A 311 -44.25 -22.55 -21.28
N GLY A 312 -45.16 -21.58 -21.16
CA GLY A 312 -46.55 -21.70 -21.59
C GLY A 312 -46.70 -21.93 -23.10
N ALA A 313 -45.93 -21.20 -23.91
CA ALA A 313 -45.89 -21.43 -25.37
C ALA A 313 -45.36 -22.84 -25.73
N GLY A 314 -44.28 -23.30 -25.05
CA GLY A 314 -43.76 -24.62 -25.24
C GLY A 314 -44.76 -25.72 -24.94
N VAL A 315 -45.52 -25.62 -23.83
CA VAL A 315 -46.57 -26.58 -23.46
C VAL A 315 -47.71 -26.56 -24.49
N VAL A 316 -48.13 -25.41 -25.00
CA VAL A 316 -49.15 -25.30 -26.02
C VAL A 316 -48.74 -25.93 -27.34
N LEU A 317 -47.47 -25.75 -27.74
CA LEU A 317 -46.92 -26.37 -28.95
C LEU A 317 -46.73 -27.89 -28.83
N LEU A 318 -46.32 -28.41 -27.65
CA LEU A 318 -46.16 -29.83 -27.38
C LEU A 318 -47.48 -30.61 -27.27
N LYS A 319 -48.55 -29.93 -26.84
CA LYS A 319 -49.91 -30.55 -26.72
C LYS A 319 -50.58 -30.84 -28.07
N ARG A 320 -49.94 -30.52 -29.19
CA ARG A 320 -50.41 -30.81 -30.57
C ARG A 320 -50.13 -32.24 -31.03
N LYS A 321 -49.61 -33.14 -30.18
CA LYS A 321 -49.47 -34.57 -30.51
C LYS A 321 -50.68 -35.35 -30.14
#